data_e6b97cad00f6670b5513fbf5c363888e
#
_entry.id   e6b97cad00f6670b5513fbf5c363888e
#
_cell.length_a   1.000
_cell.length_b   1.000
_cell.length_c   1.000
_cell.angle_alpha   90.00
_cell.angle_beta   90.00
_cell.angle_gamma   90.00
#
_symmetry.space_group_name_H-M   'P 1'
#
loop_
_entity.id
_entity.type
_entity.pdbx_description
1 polymer ?
#
loop_
_entity_poly.entity_id
_entity_poly.type
_entity_poly.pdbx_seq_one_letter_code
_entity_poly.pdbx_strand_id
1 'polypeptide(L)'
;MQPRFRTLKTTIRTRLQEPGWDDFAKELDEVPARELVGPLFSCLPLGGEATDRAASALGKAVSRMADEHIEEARNVVRRLMWHMNEESGNIGWGIPEAFAEILAQHRRLGDEFYPILNSYIIDTGKGDNFCDNNVLRRSCFHAVERFALARPDLASKARGPLQAGLRDEDPVCREIAREALGKIGMF
;
A
#
# COMPACT_ATOMS: atom_id res chain seq x y z
N MET A 1 -15.55 -19.85 12.31
CA MET A 1 -14.34 -19.52 11.50
C MET A 1 -13.58 -20.80 11.26
N GLN A 2 -13.35 -21.15 10.01
CA GLN A 2 -12.81 -22.46 9.63
C GLN A 2 -11.38 -22.67 10.15
N PRO A 3 -11.01 -23.87 10.61
CA PRO A 3 -9.66 -24.20 11.08
C PRO A 3 -8.56 -23.81 10.07
N ARG A 4 -8.85 -23.97 8.78
CA ARG A 4 -7.97 -23.65 7.66
C ARG A 4 -7.54 -22.16 7.64
N PHE A 5 -8.46 -21.22 7.91
CA PHE A 5 -8.15 -19.78 7.92
C PHE A 5 -7.20 -19.40 9.07
N ARG A 6 -7.42 -19.93 10.27
CA ARG A 6 -6.54 -19.68 11.42
C ARG A 6 -5.14 -20.21 11.18
N THR A 7 -5.04 -21.42 10.64
CA THR A 7 -3.75 -22.03 10.29
C THR A 7 -3.02 -21.20 9.26
N LEU A 8 -3.66 -20.82 8.16
CA LEU A 8 -3.08 -20.00 7.10
C LEU A 8 -2.57 -18.66 7.65
N LYS A 9 -3.37 -17.97 8.47
CA LYS A 9 -2.97 -16.71 9.11
C LYS A 9 -1.72 -16.87 9.98
N THR A 10 -1.68 -17.93 10.81
CA THR A 10 -0.52 -18.19 11.67
C THR A 10 0.70 -18.51 10.84
N THR A 11 0.58 -19.38 9.84
CA THR A 11 1.67 -19.73 8.93
C THR A 11 2.24 -18.50 8.22
N ILE A 12 1.39 -17.68 7.60
CA ILE A 12 1.82 -16.45 6.92
C ILE A 12 2.55 -15.53 7.90
N ARG A 13 1.98 -15.30 9.09
CA ARG A 13 2.58 -14.42 10.10
C ARG A 13 3.99 -14.88 10.53
N THR A 14 4.18 -16.18 10.70
CA THR A 14 5.49 -16.77 11.04
C THR A 14 6.46 -16.62 9.88
N ARG A 15 6.05 -17.02 8.69
CA ARG A 15 6.90 -17.03 7.49
C ARG A 15 7.33 -15.63 7.04
N LEU A 16 6.51 -14.60 7.26
CA LEU A 16 6.87 -13.20 6.98
C LEU A 16 8.12 -12.73 7.74
N GLN A 17 8.40 -13.33 8.89
CA GLN A 17 9.50 -12.96 9.79
C GLN A 17 10.73 -13.86 9.64
N GLU A 18 10.65 -14.93 8.83
CA GLU A 18 11.69 -15.92 8.64
C GLU A 18 12.46 -15.73 7.33
N PRO A 19 13.70 -16.25 7.24
CA PRO A 19 14.39 -16.43 5.97
C PRO A 19 13.60 -17.35 5.02
N GLY A 20 13.79 -17.18 3.70
CA GLY A 20 13.11 -18.02 2.70
C GLY A 20 11.68 -17.58 2.38
N TRP A 21 11.34 -16.36 2.70
CA TRP A 21 10.04 -15.76 2.35
C TRP A 21 9.75 -15.86 0.86
N ASP A 22 10.74 -15.59 -0.02
CA ASP A 22 10.52 -15.56 -1.48
C ASP A 22 10.05 -16.90 -2.05
N ASP A 23 10.49 -18.02 -1.47
CA ASP A 23 10.02 -19.34 -1.88
C ASP A 23 8.61 -19.60 -1.34
N PHE A 24 8.35 -19.26 -0.09
CA PHE A 24 7.01 -19.38 0.47
C PHE A 24 5.99 -18.46 -0.24
N ALA A 25 6.40 -17.27 -0.65
CA ALA A 25 5.54 -16.35 -1.40
C ALA A 25 5.05 -16.95 -2.73
N LYS A 26 5.86 -17.82 -3.37
CA LYS A 26 5.45 -18.59 -4.57
C LYS A 26 4.37 -19.62 -4.25
N GLU A 27 4.45 -20.26 -3.06
CA GLU A 27 3.42 -21.21 -2.63
C GLU A 27 2.06 -20.54 -2.45
N LEU A 28 2.05 -19.23 -2.10
CA LEU A 28 0.82 -18.46 -1.96
C LEU A 28 0.09 -18.25 -3.31
N ASP A 29 0.76 -18.44 -4.43
CA ASP A 29 0.13 -18.34 -5.75
C ASP A 29 -0.90 -19.45 -5.99
N GLU A 30 -0.72 -20.60 -5.35
CA GLU A 30 -1.65 -21.73 -5.40
C GLU A 30 -2.86 -21.57 -4.46
N VAL A 31 -2.79 -20.59 -3.54
CA VAL A 31 -3.90 -20.34 -2.61
C VAL A 31 -4.90 -19.37 -3.26
N PRO A 32 -6.22 -19.64 -3.18
CA PRO A 32 -7.23 -18.72 -3.68
C PRO A 32 -7.04 -17.31 -3.11
N ALA A 33 -7.04 -16.29 -3.99
CA ALA A 33 -6.75 -14.90 -3.62
C ALA A 33 -7.63 -14.40 -2.47
N ARG A 34 -8.91 -14.78 -2.45
CA ARG A 34 -9.86 -14.42 -1.38
C ARG A 34 -9.44 -14.92 0.00
N GLU A 35 -8.81 -16.09 0.08
CA GLU A 35 -8.35 -16.67 1.34
C GLU A 35 -7.11 -15.93 1.89
N LEU A 36 -6.32 -15.29 1.02
CA LEU A 36 -5.10 -14.56 1.37
C LEU A 36 -5.34 -13.16 1.91
N VAL A 37 -6.38 -12.45 1.44
CA VAL A 37 -6.63 -11.04 1.78
C VAL A 37 -6.68 -10.82 3.29
N GLY A 38 -7.49 -11.57 4.02
CA GLY A 38 -7.64 -11.39 5.47
C GLY A 38 -6.37 -11.66 6.27
N PRO A 39 -5.69 -12.81 6.07
CA PRO A 39 -4.41 -13.11 6.69
C PRO A 39 -3.34 -12.06 6.44
N LEU A 40 -3.09 -11.68 5.17
CA LEU A 40 -2.07 -10.70 4.79
C LEU A 40 -2.39 -9.31 5.35
N PHE A 41 -3.64 -8.86 5.24
CA PHE A 41 -4.11 -7.60 5.81
C PHE A 41 -3.81 -7.51 7.31
N SER A 42 -4.03 -8.61 8.05
CA SER A 42 -3.76 -8.66 9.49
C SER A 42 -2.27 -8.62 9.86
N CYS A 43 -1.38 -8.77 8.87
CA CYS A 43 0.07 -8.72 9.06
C CYS A 43 0.67 -7.35 8.71
N LEU A 44 -0.08 -6.44 8.09
CA LEU A 44 0.42 -5.11 7.72
C LEU A 44 1.01 -4.32 8.91
N PRO A 45 0.47 -4.40 10.14
CA PRO A 45 1.03 -3.66 11.27
C PRO A 45 2.26 -4.29 11.93
N LEU A 46 2.90 -5.31 11.34
CA LEU A 46 4.05 -5.99 11.96
C LEU A 46 5.32 -5.14 11.98
N GLY A 47 5.45 -4.19 11.07
CA GLY A 47 6.62 -3.34 10.93
C GLY A 47 7.76 -3.93 10.09
N GLY A 48 8.61 -3.06 9.56
CA GLY A 48 9.81 -3.44 8.82
C GLY A 48 9.53 -4.37 7.65
N GLU A 49 10.47 -5.24 7.36
CA GLU A 49 10.43 -6.18 6.24
C GLU A 49 9.17 -7.07 6.21
N ALA A 50 8.61 -7.40 7.38
CA ALA A 50 7.39 -8.20 7.46
C ALA A 50 6.17 -7.43 6.89
N THR A 51 6.10 -6.12 7.09
CA THR A 51 5.09 -5.26 6.47
C THR A 51 5.28 -5.20 4.95
N ASP A 52 6.50 -4.99 4.48
CA ASP A 52 6.79 -4.88 3.04
C ASP A 52 6.44 -6.19 2.32
N ARG A 53 6.81 -7.33 2.90
CA ARG A 53 6.46 -8.65 2.39
C ARG A 53 4.94 -8.88 2.38
N ALA A 54 4.25 -8.52 3.45
CA ALA A 54 2.79 -8.64 3.54
C ALA A 54 2.09 -7.74 2.51
N ALA A 55 2.55 -6.51 2.34
CA ALA A 55 2.03 -5.54 1.38
C ALA A 55 2.21 -6.05 -0.07
N SER A 56 3.41 -6.52 -0.41
CA SER A 56 3.71 -7.07 -1.73
C SER A 56 2.86 -8.31 -2.05
N ALA A 57 2.75 -9.24 -1.11
CA ALA A 57 1.91 -10.44 -1.28
C ALA A 57 0.42 -10.09 -1.37
N LEU A 58 -0.04 -9.08 -0.61
CA LEU A 58 -1.42 -8.59 -0.71
C LEU A 58 -1.68 -7.95 -2.07
N GLY A 59 -0.73 -7.15 -2.58
CA GLY A 59 -0.77 -6.59 -3.93
C GLY A 59 -0.99 -7.67 -4.98
N LYS A 60 -0.19 -8.75 -4.92
CA LYS A 60 -0.29 -9.88 -5.84
C LYS A 60 -1.63 -10.62 -5.73
N ALA A 61 -2.09 -10.88 -4.51
CA ALA A 61 -3.38 -11.53 -4.29
C ALA A 61 -4.55 -10.69 -4.82
N VAL A 62 -4.54 -9.38 -4.56
CA VAL A 62 -5.59 -8.47 -5.03
C VAL A 62 -5.54 -8.27 -6.54
N SER A 63 -4.34 -8.27 -7.16
CA SER A 63 -4.20 -8.25 -8.63
C SER A 63 -4.86 -9.47 -9.26
N ARG A 64 -4.56 -10.69 -8.79
CA ARG A 64 -5.22 -11.92 -9.26
C ARG A 64 -6.75 -11.87 -9.06
N MET A 65 -7.19 -11.36 -7.89
CA MET A 65 -8.62 -11.17 -7.63
C MET A 65 -9.25 -10.19 -8.62
N ALA A 66 -8.56 -9.12 -8.99
CA ALA A 66 -9.07 -8.12 -9.93
C ALA A 66 -9.21 -8.66 -11.36
N ASP A 67 -8.33 -9.56 -11.77
CA ASP A 67 -8.42 -10.24 -13.06
C ASP A 67 -9.68 -11.12 -13.16
N GLU A 68 -10.09 -11.73 -12.05
CA GLU A 68 -11.30 -12.57 -11.99
C GLU A 68 -12.56 -11.75 -11.67
N HIS A 69 -12.48 -10.88 -10.64
CA HIS A 69 -13.60 -10.17 -10.05
C HIS A 69 -13.20 -8.75 -9.60
N ILE A 70 -13.17 -7.81 -10.52
CA ILE A 70 -12.70 -6.43 -10.27
C ILE A 70 -13.43 -5.74 -9.10
N GLU A 71 -14.74 -5.96 -8.92
CA GLU A 71 -15.49 -5.35 -7.81
C GLU A 71 -15.06 -5.85 -6.44
N GLU A 72 -14.64 -7.10 -6.32
CA GLU A 72 -14.10 -7.62 -5.07
C GLU A 72 -12.76 -6.98 -4.73
N ALA A 73 -11.89 -6.81 -5.74
CA ALA A 73 -10.63 -6.11 -5.57
C ALA A 73 -10.84 -4.63 -5.19
N ARG A 74 -11.82 -3.95 -5.81
CA ARG A 74 -12.23 -2.59 -5.42
C ARG A 74 -12.69 -2.52 -3.96
N ASN A 75 -13.41 -3.54 -3.47
CA ASN A 75 -13.82 -3.60 -2.07
C ASN A 75 -12.62 -3.74 -1.12
N VAL A 76 -11.56 -4.45 -1.52
CA VAL A 76 -10.31 -4.50 -0.74
C VAL A 76 -9.66 -3.11 -0.70
N VAL A 77 -9.58 -2.42 -1.85
CA VAL A 77 -9.04 -1.04 -1.91
C VAL A 77 -9.86 -0.08 -1.04
N ARG A 78 -11.20 -0.11 -1.11
CA ARG A 78 -12.07 0.71 -0.25
C ARG A 78 -11.86 0.42 1.23
N ARG A 79 -11.59 -0.84 1.59
CA ARG A 79 -11.25 -1.21 2.97
C ARG A 79 -9.91 -0.60 3.40
N LEU A 80 -8.90 -0.54 2.54
CA LEU A 80 -7.65 0.17 2.85
C LEU A 80 -7.92 1.67 3.08
N MET A 81 -8.68 2.31 2.19
CA MET A 81 -9.08 3.72 2.34
C MET A 81 -9.80 3.97 3.68
N TRP A 82 -10.70 3.07 4.09
CA TRP A 82 -11.35 3.15 5.41
C TRP A 82 -10.34 3.14 6.55
N HIS A 83 -9.32 2.30 6.48
CA HIS A 83 -8.27 2.23 7.52
C HIS A 83 -7.32 3.44 7.52
N MET A 84 -7.30 4.25 6.46
CA MET A 84 -6.60 5.53 6.43
C MET A 84 -7.41 6.67 7.06
N ASN A 85 -8.70 6.46 7.30
CA ASN A 85 -9.56 7.45 7.93
C ASN A 85 -9.42 7.36 9.46
N GLU A 86 -9.28 8.50 10.13
CA GLU A 86 -9.18 8.60 11.59
C GLU A 86 -10.40 8.01 12.32
N GLU A 87 -11.57 8.07 11.71
CA GLU A 87 -12.80 7.47 12.26
C GLU A 87 -12.70 5.95 12.47
N SER A 88 -11.74 5.28 11.83
CA SER A 88 -11.50 3.85 12.02
C SER A 88 -11.04 3.49 13.45
N GLY A 89 -10.54 4.47 14.21
CA GLY A 89 -9.99 4.29 15.56
C GLY A 89 -8.67 3.52 15.60
N ASN A 90 -8.08 3.21 14.46
CA ASN A 90 -6.79 2.54 14.34
C ASN A 90 -5.84 3.36 13.45
N ILE A 91 -4.56 3.38 13.81
CA ILE A 91 -3.53 3.93 12.92
C ILE A 91 -3.31 2.92 11.79
N GLY A 92 -3.34 3.39 10.56
CA GLY A 92 -3.26 2.58 9.33
C GLY A 92 -1.85 2.06 9.01
N TRP A 93 -1.13 1.49 9.99
CA TRP A 93 0.21 0.95 9.77
C TRP A 93 0.24 -0.10 8.66
N GLY A 94 1.13 0.09 7.69
CA GLY A 94 1.29 -0.79 6.53
C GLY A 94 0.21 -0.63 5.46
N ILE A 95 -0.79 0.21 5.68
CA ILE A 95 -1.85 0.46 4.70
C ILE A 95 -1.35 1.22 3.48
N PRO A 96 -0.55 2.31 3.60
CA PRO A 96 0.00 2.99 2.44
C PRO A 96 0.85 2.07 1.55
N GLU A 97 1.70 1.23 2.17
CA GLU A 97 2.53 0.25 1.48
C GLU A 97 1.68 -0.75 0.69
N ALA A 98 0.65 -1.31 1.33
CA ALA A 98 -0.27 -2.25 0.67
C ALA A 98 -1.06 -1.58 -0.46
N PHE A 99 -1.47 -0.33 -0.27
CA PHE A 99 -2.18 0.43 -1.29
C PHE A 99 -1.29 0.64 -2.52
N ALA A 100 -0.05 1.09 -2.32
CA ALA A 100 0.91 1.27 -3.41
C ALA A 100 1.17 -0.03 -4.17
N GLU A 101 1.36 -1.16 -3.46
CA GLU A 101 1.61 -2.45 -4.09
C GLU A 101 0.42 -2.93 -4.92
N ILE A 102 -0.81 -2.80 -4.42
CA ILE A 102 -2.02 -3.15 -5.20
C ILE A 102 -2.10 -2.32 -6.48
N LEU A 103 -1.90 -1.00 -6.38
CA LEU A 103 -1.98 -0.11 -7.52
C LEU A 103 -0.83 -0.32 -8.52
N ALA A 104 0.35 -0.68 -8.04
CA ALA A 104 1.51 -0.99 -8.86
C ALA A 104 1.32 -2.28 -9.67
N GLN A 105 0.69 -3.29 -9.06
CA GLN A 105 0.59 -4.63 -9.64
C GLN A 105 -0.64 -4.85 -10.52
N HIS A 106 -1.66 -3.98 -10.44
CA HIS A 106 -2.85 -4.08 -11.30
C HIS A 106 -3.19 -2.75 -11.99
N ARG A 107 -3.03 -2.73 -13.32
CA ARG A 107 -3.13 -1.51 -14.13
C ARG A 107 -4.43 -0.72 -13.90
N ARG A 108 -5.58 -1.40 -14.00
CA ARG A 108 -6.89 -0.74 -13.87
C ARG A 108 -7.12 -0.14 -12.48
N LEU A 109 -6.70 -0.84 -11.42
CA LEU A 109 -6.78 -0.30 -10.05
C LEU A 109 -5.82 0.90 -9.88
N GLY A 110 -4.62 0.83 -10.48
CA GLY A 110 -3.70 1.96 -10.51
C GLY A 110 -4.29 3.19 -11.18
N ASP A 111 -4.87 3.02 -12.37
CA ASP A 111 -5.49 4.12 -13.14
C ASP A 111 -6.69 4.74 -12.39
N GLU A 112 -7.43 3.93 -11.63
CA GLU A 112 -8.64 4.36 -10.90
C GLU A 112 -8.32 5.04 -9.58
N PHE A 113 -7.37 4.52 -8.80
CA PHE A 113 -7.18 4.91 -7.40
C PHE A 113 -5.91 5.74 -7.11
N TYR A 114 -5.02 5.97 -8.10
CA TYR A 114 -3.83 6.80 -7.85
C TYR A 114 -4.15 8.21 -7.32
N PRO A 115 -5.26 8.88 -7.70
CA PRO A 115 -5.55 10.19 -7.16
C PRO A 115 -5.78 10.16 -5.65
N ILE A 116 -6.36 9.07 -5.14
CA ILE A 116 -6.58 8.88 -3.69
C ILE A 116 -5.24 8.66 -2.98
N LEU A 117 -4.35 7.81 -3.53
CA LEU A 117 -3.03 7.62 -2.96
C LEU A 117 -2.27 8.96 -2.86
N ASN A 118 -2.29 9.75 -3.92
CA ASN A 118 -1.66 11.07 -3.96
C ASN A 118 -2.27 12.07 -2.98
N SER A 119 -3.57 11.96 -2.69
CA SER A 119 -4.26 12.91 -1.80
C SER A 119 -3.83 12.79 -0.34
N TYR A 120 -3.29 11.66 0.09
CA TYR A 120 -2.79 11.49 1.47
C TYR A 120 -1.57 12.35 1.81
N ILE A 121 -0.88 12.89 0.80
CA ILE A 121 0.30 13.76 0.99
C ILE A 121 0.05 15.22 0.57
N ILE A 122 -1.21 15.61 0.30
CA ILE A 122 -1.59 16.96 -0.10
C ILE A 122 -2.51 17.56 0.94
N ASP A 123 -2.01 18.54 1.68
CA ASP A 123 -2.83 19.37 2.55
C ASP A 123 -3.46 20.50 1.71
N THR A 124 -4.78 20.49 1.59
CA THR A 124 -5.55 21.59 0.97
C THR A 124 -6.14 22.53 2.00
N GLY A 125 -6.04 22.23 3.28
CA GLY A 125 -6.67 22.98 4.38
C GLY A 125 -8.20 22.92 4.38
N LYS A 126 -8.82 21.97 3.67
CA LYS A 126 -10.29 21.92 3.46
C LYS A 126 -10.85 20.50 3.63
N GLY A 127 -10.58 19.85 4.77
CA GLY A 127 -11.20 18.55 5.07
C GLY A 127 -11.00 17.53 3.95
N ASP A 128 -9.75 17.32 3.60
CA ASP A 128 -9.28 16.40 2.56
C ASP A 128 -8.84 15.05 3.15
N ASN A 129 -8.20 14.23 2.32
CA ASN A 129 -7.63 12.95 2.75
C ASN A 129 -6.20 13.09 3.33
N PHE A 130 -5.72 14.31 3.61
CA PHE A 130 -4.38 14.50 4.12
C PHE A 130 -4.13 13.67 5.39
N CYS A 131 -3.00 12.98 5.43
CA CYS A 131 -2.65 12.15 6.57
C CYS A 131 -2.00 13.01 7.67
N ASP A 132 -2.78 13.41 8.70
CA ASP A 132 -2.32 14.27 9.79
C ASP A 132 -1.22 13.60 10.65
N ASN A 133 -1.26 12.27 10.81
CA ASN A 133 -0.23 11.55 11.53
C ASN A 133 1.08 11.57 10.72
N ASN A 134 2.06 12.36 11.18
CA ASN A 134 3.32 12.56 10.46
C ASN A 134 4.11 11.26 10.24
N VAL A 135 4.09 10.31 11.19
CA VAL A 135 4.81 9.03 11.02
C VAL A 135 4.15 8.17 9.94
N LEU A 136 2.82 8.10 9.92
CA LEU A 136 2.08 7.41 8.87
C LEU A 136 2.22 8.15 7.52
N ARG A 137 2.26 9.48 7.53
CA ARG A 137 2.45 10.30 6.32
C ARG A 137 3.79 10.02 5.64
N ARG A 138 4.86 9.70 6.39
CA ARG A 138 6.13 9.23 5.80
C ARG A 138 5.91 7.98 4.95
N SER A 139 5.13 7.01 5.43
CA SER A 139 4.73 5.83 4.64
C SER A 139 3.91 6.21 3.41
N CYS A 140 3.04 7.22 3.50
CA CYS A 140 2.29 7.72 2.33
C CYS A 140 3.22 8.30 1.25
N PHE A 141 4.26 9.05 1.62
CA PHE A 141 5.26 9.54 0.67
C PHE A 141 6.02 8.40 -0.01
N HIS A 142 6.48 7.40 0.76
CA HIS A 142 7.11 6.20 0.18
C HIS A 142 6.16 5.41 -0.72
N ALA A 143 4.88 5.34 -0.36
CA ALA A 143 3.86 4.69 -1.18
C ALA A 143 3.65 5.40 -2.53
N VAL A 144 3.59 6.73 -2.53
CA VAL A 144 3.51 7.54 -3.77
C VAL A 144 4.76 7.34 -4.63
N GLU A 145 5.95 7.36 -4.03
CA GLU A 145 7.21 7.06 -4.72
C GLU A 145 7.18 5.67 -5.35
N ARG A 146 6.87 4.64 -4.56
CA ARG A 146 6.81 3.24 -5.00
C ARG A 146 5.86 3.05 -6.19
N PHE A 147 4.67 3.66 -6.12
CA PHE A 147 3.71 3.62 -7.20
C PHE A 147 4.23 4.33 -8.46
N ALA A 148 4.79 5.54 -8.32
CA ALA A 148 5.31 6.31 -9.45
C ALA A 148 6.46 5.58 -10.18
N LEU A 149 7.33 4.90 -9.44
CA LEU A 149 8.40 4.08 -10.01
C LEU A 149 7.88 2.83 -10.73
N ALA A 150 6.82 2.22 -10.22
CA ALA A 150 6.19 1.05 -10.85
C ALA A 150 5.34 1.42 -12.08
N ARG A 151 4.84 2.65 -12.13
CA ARG A 151 3.95 3.16 -13.17
C ARG A 151 4.51 4.46 -13.79
N PRO A 152 5.60 4.37 -14.59
CA PRO A 152 6.22 5.54 -15.23
C PRO A 152 5.24 6.36 -16.07
N ASP A 153 4.24 5.71 -16.66
CA ASP A 153 3.15 6.35 -17.40
C ASP A 153 2.29 7.31 -16.55
N LEU A 154 2.26 7.09 -15.24
CA LEU A 154 1.55 7.94 -14.27
C LEU A 154 2.50 8.75 -13.36
N ALA A 155 3.82 8.60 -13.49
CA ALA A 155 4.80 9.28 -12.64
C ALA A 155 4.64 10.81 -12.66
N SER A 156 4.27 11.39 -13.81
CA SER A 156 4.00 12.83 -13.93
C SER A 156 2.86 13.32 -13.01
N LYS A 157 1.92 12.44 -12.66
CA LYS A 157 0.79 12.74 -11.77
C LYS A 157 1.21 12.81 -10.30
N ALA A 158 2.32 12.17 -9.92
CA ALA A 158 2.88 12.23 -8.58
C ALA A 158 3.77 13.48 -8.35
N ARG A 159 4.26 14.12 -9.43
CA ARG A 159 5.16 15.29 -9.30
C ARG A 159 4.57 16.43 -8.50
N GLY A 160 3.36 16.85 -8.80
CA GLY A 160 2.69 17.95 -8.08
C GLY A 160 2.57 17.66 -6.57
N PRO A 161 1.97 16.54 -6.17
CA PRO A 161 1.94 16.08 -4.78
C PRO A 161 3.31 16.05 -4.10
N LEU A 162 4.32 15.45 -4.71
CA LEU A 162 5.68 15.40 -4.17
C LEU A 162 6.34 16.78 -4.08
N GLN A 163 6.09 17.68 -5.03
CA GLN A 163 6.57 19.07 -4.96
C GLN A 163 5.93 19.85 -3.81
N ALA A 164 4.64 19.62 -3.54
CA ALA A 164 4.00 20.18 -2.35
C ALA A 164 4.66 19.64 -1.07
N GLY A 165 5.01 18.36 -1.03
CA GLY A 165 5.69 17.69 0.08
C GLY A 165 7.07 18.27 0.42
N LEU A 166 7.72 19.01 -0.48
CA LEU A 166 8.96 19.74 -0.15
C LEU A 166 8.76 20.83 0.91
N ARG A 167 7.51 21.18 1.20
CA ARG A 167 7.13 22.17 2.22
C ARG A 167 6.41 21.53 3.40
N ASP A 168 6.36 20.19 3.49
CA ASP A 168 5.77 19.48 4.63
C ASP A 168 6.39 19.94 5.95
N GLU A 169 5.62 19.99 7.00
CA GLU A 169 6.10 20.35 8.34
C GLU A 169 7.15 19.36 8.88
N ASP A 170 6.97 18.05 8.55
CA ASP A 170 7.92 17.01 8.94
C ASP A 170 9.17 17.02 8.03
N PRO A 171 10.37 17.23 8.59
CA PRO A 171 11.62 17.22 7.82
C PRO A 171 11.88 15.88 7.11
N VAL A 172 11.41 14.77 7.66
CA VAL A 172 11.58 13.45 7.05
C VAL A 172 10.70 13.33 5.80
N CYS A 173 9.45 13.81 5.86
CA CYS A 173 8.58 13.87 4.68
C CYS A 173 9.20 14.72 3.57
N ARG A 174 9.79 15.88 3.91
CA ARG A 174 10.48 16.72 2.92
C ARG A 174 11.65 16.00 2.24
N GLU A 175 12.42 15.20 3.00
CA GLU A 175 13.53 14.44 2.44
C GLU A 175 13.04 13.33 1.51
N ILE A 176 12.06 12.53 1.94
CA ILE A 176 11.45 11.49 1.10
C ILE A 176 10.91 12.10 -0.20
N ALA A 177 10.20 13.24 -0.12
CA ALA A 177 9.68 13.95 -1.29
C ALA A 177 10.78 14.36 -2.27
N ARG A 178 11.93 14.86 -1.75
CA ARG A 178 13.07 15.26 -2.57
C ARG A 178 13.72 14.07 -3.28
N GLU A 179 13.94 12.98 -2.54
CA GLU A 179 14.49 11.74 -3.11
C GLU A 179 13.57 11.14 -4.18
N ALA A 180 12.27 11.07 -3.89
CA ALA A 180 11.27 10.58 -4.82
C ALA A 180 11.24 11.40 -6.12
N LEU A 181 11.28 12.75 -6.03
CA LEU A 181 11.36 13.63 -7.19
C LEU A 181 12.62 13.40 -8.02
N GLY A 182 13.75 13.15 -7.34
CA GLY A 182 15.01 12.81 -8.03
C GLY A 182 14.90 11.50 -8.81
N LYS A 183 14.32 10.47 -8.22
CA LYS A 183 14.14 9.15 -8.83
C LYS A 183 13.17 9.19 -10.03
N ILE A 184 12.00 9.81 -9.87
CA ILE A 184 11.00 9.91 -10.95
C ILE A 184 11.36 10.95 -12.03
N GLY A 185 12.29 11.83 -11.75
CA GLY A 185 12.81 12.81 -12.73
C GLY A 185 13.70 12.21 -13.79
N MET A 186 14.10 10.94 -13.63
CA MET A 186 14.94 10.21 -14.59
C MET A 186 14.14 9.53 -15.72
N PHE A 187 12.80 9.64 -15.75
CA PHE A 187 11.92 9.08 -16.78
C PHE A 187 11.34 10.13 -17.70
#